data_4da6828229883116882957d1fbde4956
#
_entry.id   4da6828229883116882957d1fbde4956
#
_cell.length_a   1.000
_cell.length_b   1.000
_cell.length_c   1.000
_cell.angle_alpha   90.00
_cell.angle_beta   90.00
_cell.angle_gamma   90.00
#
_symmetry.space_group_name_H-M   'P 1'
#
loop_
_entity.id
_entity.type
_entity.pdbx_description
1 polymer ?
#
loop_
_entity_poly.entity_id
_entity_poly.type
_entity_poly.pdbx_seq_one_letter_code
_entity_poly.pdbx_strand_id
1 'polypeptide(L)'
;MPNNRKFLVLAALAMALPVLAGETAADNYRTYCVQCHGSQGNGKGINIRDMSVQPRDHTDAKAMSGRTDDELFKVIKEGGLSIDKSVLMPPWGNTLSDGEIRDMVHHLRTLCQCKYGS
;
A
#
# COMPACT_ATOMS: atom_id res chain seq x y z
N MET A 1 -24.66 45.96 -50.38
CA MET A 1 -24.81 45.92 -48.92
C MET A 1 -24.03 44.72 -48.38
N PRO A 2 -22.91 44.88 -47.71
CA PRO A 2 -22.18 43.73 -47.20
C PRO A 2 -22.78 43.25 -45.87
N ASN A 3 -23.16 41.98 -45.85
CA ASN A 3 -23.79 41.31 -44.73
C ASN A 3 -22.71 40.85 -43.73
N ASN A 4 -22.50 41.61 -42.66
CA ASN A 4 -21.52 41.33 -41.64
C ASN A 4 -22.09 40.30 -40.64
N ARG A 5 -21.95 39.00 -40.99
CA ARG A 5 -22.19 37.91 -40.02
C ARG A 5 -20.96 37.75 -39.11
N LYS A 6 -21.04 38.35 -37.94
CA LYS A 6 -20.08 38.11 -36.84
C LYS A 6 -20.29 36.68 -36.32
N PHE A 7 -19.38 35.78 -36.65
CA PHE A 7 -19.32 34.48 -36.02
C PHE A 7 -18.76 34.67 -34.60
N LEU A 8 -19.63 34.55 -33.61
CA LEU A 8 -19.18 34.40 -32.21
C LEU A 8 -18.61 32.98 -32.05
N VAL A 9 -17.29 32.88 -31.96
CA VAL A 9 -16.63 31.64 -31.54
C VAL A 9 -16.72 31.54 -30.03
N LEU A 10 -17.64 30.75 -29.50
CA LEU A 10 -17.66 30.41 -28.10
C LEU A 10 -16.46 29.44 -27.85
N ALA A 11 -15.40 29.94 -27.24
CA ALA A 11 -14.34 29.13 -26.71
C ALA A 11 -14.86 28.39 -25.45
N ALA A 12 -15.18 27.09 -25.60
CA ALA A 12 -15.50 26.24 -24.47
C ALA A 12 -14.23 26.00 -23.67
N LEU A 13 -14.11 26.65 -22.50
CA LEU A 13 -13.05 26.43 -21.55
C LEU A 13 -13.30 25.09 -20.86
N ALA A 14 -12.64 24.03 -21.31
CA ALA A 14 -12.68 22.72 -20.66
C ALA A 14 -11.96 22.83 -19.31
N MET A 15 -12.72 22.95 -18.23
CA MET A 15 -12.19 22.83 -16.87
C MET A 15 -11.77 21.37 -16.66
N ALA A 16 -10.46 21.08 -16.74
CA ALA A 16 -9.90 19.83 -16.29
C ALA A 16 -10.05 19.78 -14.76
N LEU A 17 -10.97 18.94 -14.27
CA LEU A 17 -11.07 18.65 -12.85
C LEU A 17 -9.79 17.92 -12.43
N PRO A 18 -9.13 18.29 -11.29
CA PRO A 18 -8.02 17.52 -10.78
C PRO A 18 -8.51 16.13 -10.44
N VAL A 19 -7.92 15.12 -11.08
CA VAL A 19 -8.07 13.73 -10.66
C VAL A 19 -7.38 13.64 -9.30
N LEU A 20 -8.15 13.45 -8.24
CA LEU A 20 -7.59 13.14 -6.92
C LEU A 20 -6.82 11.84 -7.07
N ALA A 21 -5.49 11.92 -7.01
CA ALA A 21 -4.64 10.73 -6.92
C ALA A 21 -5.04 9.97 -5.66
N GLY A 22 -5.34 8.67 -5.80
CA GLY A 22 -5.58 7.79 -4.66
C GLY A 22 -4.36 7.76 -3.74
N GLU A 23 -4.54 7.31 -2.51
CA GLU A 23 -3.43 7.16 -1.56
C GLU A 23 -2.39 6.19 -2.12
N THR A 24 -1.11 6.52 -1.95
CA THR A 24 -0.01 5.65 -2.38
C THR A 24 0.16 4.47 -1.41
N ALA A 25 0.85 3.41 -1.84
CA ALA A 25 1.19 2.31 -0.96
C ALA A 25 2.01 2.77 0.26
N ALA A 26 2.87 3.76 0.11
CA ALA A 26 3.62 4.36 1.21
C ALA A 26 2.71 5.12 2.19
N ASP A 27 1.66 5.78 1.71
CA ASP A 27 0.65 6.45 2.55
C ASP A 27 -0.17 5.42 3.32
N ASN A 28 -0.66 4.38 2.65
CA ASN A 28 -1.37 3.27 3.27
C ASN A 28 -0.48 2.55 4.32
N TYR A 29 0.80 2.36 4.03
CA TYR A 29 1.74 1.77 4.97
C TYR A 29 1.89 2.64 6.23
N ARG A 30 2.05 3.96 6.08
CA ARG A 30 2.11 4.89 7.22
C ARG A 30 0.84 4.88 8.05
N THR A 31 -0.31 4.78 7.41
CA THR A 31 -1.62 4.83 8.07
C THR A 31 -1.93 3.55 8.84
N TYR A 32 -1.66 2.38 8.25
CA TYR A 32 -2.17 1.11 8.76
C TYR A 32 -1.11 0.16 9.32
N CYS A 33 0.17 0.31 8.96
CA CYS A 33 1.19 -0.71 9.23
C CYS A 33 2.25 -0.28 10.24
N VAL A 34 2.63 0.99 10.27
CA VAL A 34 3.77 1.48 11.07
C VAL A 34 3.60 1.31 12.57
N GLN A 35 2.38 1.27 13.08
CA GLN A 35 2.11 1.12 14.51
C GLN A 35 2.74 -0.17 15.08
N CYS A 36 2.79 -1.22 14.26
CA CYS A 36 3.41 -2.49 14.61
C CYS A 36 4.73 -2.70 13.87
N HIS A 37 4.77 -2.44 12.54
CA HIS A 37 5.95 -2.73 11.72
C HIS A 37 7.03 -1.64 11.75
N GLY A 38 6.77 -0.50 12.39
CA GLY A 38 7.71 0.61 12.50
C GLY A 38 7.68 1.55 11.28
N SER A 39 8.03 2.82 11.52
CA SER A 39 8.07 3.85 10.47
C SER A 39 9.10 3.57 9.37
N GLN A 40 10.12 2.77 9.69
CA GLN A 40 11.16 2.32 8.76
C GLN A 40 10.90 0.88 8.27
N GLY A 41 9.82 0.24 8.68
CA GLY A 41 9.50 -1.13 8.33
C GLY A 41 10.33 -2.20 9.05
N ASN A 42 11.05 -1.84 10.10
CA ASN A 42 12.01 -2.71 10.80
C ASN A 42 11.38 -3.58 11.91
N GLY A 43 10.05 -3.66 11.98
CA GLY A 43 9.33 -4.43 12.98
C GLY A 43 9.28 -3.81 14.37
N LYS A 44 9.73 -2.56 14.51
CA LYS A 44 9.85 -1.87 15.82
C LYS A 44 8.83 -0.72 15.93
N GLY A 45 7.56 -1.04 15.75
CA GLY A 45 6.46 -0.10 15.95
C GLY A 45 6.20 0.18 17.45
N ILE A 46 5.39 1.19 17.71
CA ILE A 46 5.11 1.61 19.11
C ILE A 46 4.22 0.60 19.86
N ASN A 47 3.50 -0.25 19.15
CA ASN A 47 2.55 -1.20 19.74
C ASN A 47 3.15 -2.58 20.05
N ILE A 48 4.47 -2.78 19.89
CA ILE A 48 5.06 -4.13 19.98
C ILE A 48 5.45 -4.58 21.39
N ARG A 49 5.41 -3.69 22.39
CA ARG A 49 5.98 -3.93 23.73
C ARG A 49 5.55 -5.27 24.34
N ASP A 50 4.27 -5.59 24.27
CA ASP A 50 3.67 -6.75 24.94
C ASP A 50 3.27 -7.86 23.94
N MET A 51 3.80 -7.81 22.71
CA MET A 51 3.54 -8.83 21.70
C MET A 51 4.46 -10.02 21.87
N SER A 52 3.90 -11.21 22.11
CA SER A 52 4.65 -12.48 22.15
C SER A 52 5.20 -12.87 20.79
N VAL A 53 4.48 -12.53 19.72
CA VAL A 53 4.93 -12.69 18.32
C VAL A 53 5.21 -11.31 17.78
N GLN A 54 6.48 -11.02 17.51
CA GLN A 54 6.90 -9.72 17.00
C GLN A 54 6.55 -9.55 15.51
N PRO A 55 6.19 -8.32 15.07
CA PRO A 55 5.96 -8.03 13.67
C PRO A 55 7.20 -8.33 12.82
N ARG A 56 6.96 -8.75 11.57
CA ARG A 56 8.04 -8.98 10.62
C ARG A 56 8.81 -7.68 10.36
N ASP A 57 10.13 -7.79 10.38
CA ASP A 57 11.03 -6.78 9.83
C ASP A 57 10.96 -6.84 8.30
N HIS A 58 10.35 -5.83 7.70
CA HIS A 58 10.19 -5.74 6.25
C HIS A 58 11.48 -5.27 5.54
N THR A 59 12.51 -4.89 6.28
CA THR A 59 13.83 -4.54 5.73
C THR A 59 14.78 -5.73 5.70
N ASP A 60 14.43 -6.84 6.35
CA ASP A 60 15.22 -8.07 6.33
C ASP A 60 15.05 -8.81 5.00
N ALA A 61 16.01 -8.59 4.08
CA ALA A 61 15.99 -9.17 2.74
C ALA A 61 15.93 -10.70 2.78
N LYS A 62 16.67 -11.35 3.70
CA LYS A 62 16.68 -12.81 3.81
C LYS A 62 15.33 -13.36 4.21
N ALA A 63 14.69 -12.77 5.21
CA ALA A 63 13.38 -13.20 5.66
C ALA A 63 12.29 -12.91 4.63
N MET A 64 12.36 -11.75 3.95
CA MET A 64 11.38 -11.31 2.97
C MET A 64 11.50 -12.07 1.65
N SER A 65 12.71 -12.42 1.20
CA SER A 65 12.90 -13.22 -0.02
C SER A 65 12.42 -14.66 0.11
N GLY A 66 12.24 -15.15 1.33
CA GLY A 66 11.65 -16.47 1.61
C GLY A 66 10.13 -16.54 1.45
N ARG A 67 9.46 -15.41 1.18
CA ARG A 67 8.00 -15.33 1.00
C ARG A 67 7.64 -14.92 -0.42
N THR A 68 6.69 -15.63 -1.02
CA THR A 68 6.15 -15.26 -2.34
C THR A 68 5.31 -14.00 -2.25
N ASP A 69 5.08 -13.33 -3.38
CA ASP A 69 4.19 -12.16 -3.42
C ASP A 69 2.74 -12.55 -3.09
N ASP A 70 2.30 -13.76 -3.46
CA ASP A 70 0.98 -14.28 -3.12
C ASP A 70 0.83 -14.52 -1.60
N GLU A 71 1.87 -15.01 -0.93
CA GLU A 71 1.86 -15.14 0.54
C GLU A 71 1.80 -13.79 1.23
N LEU A 72 2.56 -12.80 0.74
CA LEU A 72 2.52 -11.43 1.25
C LEU A 72 1.15 -10.79 1.01
N PHE A 73 0.59 -10.97 -0.18
CA PHE A 73 -0.77 -10.52 -0.50
C PHE A 73 -1.80 -11.14 0.44
N LYS A 74 -1.73 -12.46 0.61
CA LYS A 74 -2.65 -13.21 1.47
C LYS A 74 -2.61 -12.73 2.92
N VAL A 75 -1.43 -12.58 3.51
CA VAL A 75 -1.32 -12.16 4.91
C VAL A 75 -1.81 -10.73 5.13
N ILE A 76 -1.61 -9.84 4.17
CA ILE A 76 -2.17 -8.48 4.25
C ILE A 76 -3.70 -8.52 4.15
N LYS A 77 -4.23 -9.25 3.19
CA LYS A 77 -5.67 -9.32 2.94
C LYS A 77 -6.43 -10.02 4.06
N GLU A 78 -5.93 -11.15 4.54
CA GLU A 78 -6.63 -12.08 5.42
C GLU A 78 -6.12 -12.08 6.87
N GLY A 79 -5.05 -11.34 7.15
CA GLY A 79 -4.46 -11.24 8.49
C GLY A 79 -3.46 -12.35 8.81
N GLY A 80 -2.82 -12.21 9.98
CA GLY A 80 -1.73 -13.11 10.41
C GLY A 80 -2.13 -14.56 10.59
N LEU A 81 -3.37 -14.85 11.00
CA LEU A 81 -3.88 -16.22 11.14
C LEU A 81 -3.89 -16.98 9.83
N SER A 82 -4.01 -16.32 8.70
CA SER A 82 -4.05 -16.96 7.37
C SER A 82 -2.76 -17.68 7.01
N ILE A 83 -1.67 -17.39 7.73
CA ILE A 83 -0.35 -18.00 7.59
C ILE A 83 0.19 -18.53 8.93
N ASP A 84 -0.70 -18.93 9.84
CA ASP A 84 -0.37 -19.48 11.17
C ASP A 84 0.51 -18.54 12.01
N LYS A 85 0.25 -17.24 11.93
CA LYS A 85 0.92 -16.18 12.71
C LYS A 85 -0.08 -15.49 13.64
N SER A 86 0.31 -14.35 14.21
CA SER A 86 -0.46 -13.65 15.24
C SER A 86 -1.79 -13.11 14.72
N VAL A 87 -2.86 -13.28 15.52
CA VAL A 87 -4.16 -12.60 15.35
C VAL A 87 -4.05 -11.07 15.43
N LEU A 88 -2.96 -10.56 16.01
CA LEU A 88 -2.74 -9.12 16.18
C LEU A 88 -2.42 -8.41 14.87
N MET A 89 -2.02 -9.15 13.82
CA MET A 89 -2.05 -8.62 12.47
C MET A 89 -3.45 -8.83 11.88
N PRO A 90 -4.26 -7.77 11.79
CA PRO A 90 -5.65 -7.90 11.33
C PRO A 90 -5.72 -8.07 9.80
N PRO A 91 -6.85 -8.57 9.29
CA PRO A 91 -7.12 -8.60 7.86
C PRO A 91 -7.43 -7.18 7.34
N TRP A 92 -6.80 -6.78 6.26
CA TRP A 92 -6.98 -5.46 5.65
C TRP A 92 -7.86 -5.48 4.38
N GLY A 93 -8.32 -6.67 3.95
CA GLY A 93 -9.11 -6.82 2.73
C GLY A 93 -10.46 -6.10 2.71
N ASN A 94 -10.98 -5.67 3.87
CA ASN A 94 -12.19 -4.84 3.95
C ASN A 94 -11.88 -3.32 3.92
N THR A 95 -10.61 -2.94 4.06
CA THR A 95 -10.16 -1.55 4.11
C THR A 95 -9.42 -1.17 2.83
N LEU A 96 -8.59 -2.08 2.33
CA LEU A 96 -7.79 -1.91 1.12
C LEU A 96 -8.33 -2.80 0.01
N SER A 97 -8.40 -2.27 -1.20
CA SER A 97 -8.71 -3.05 -2.40
C SER A 97 -7.58 -4.03 -2.75
N ASP A 98 -7.86 -5.02 -3.57
CA ASP A 98 -6.85 -5.96 -4.05
C ASP A 98 -5.73 -5.26 -4.83
N GLY A 99 -6.03 -4.16 -5.53
CA GLY A 99 -5.03 -3.31 -6.19
C GLY A 99 -4.09 -2.66 -5.20
N GLU A 100 -4.64 -2.00 -4.17
CA GLU A 100 -3.84 -1.36 -3.11
C GLU A 100 -3.00 -2.38 -2.32
N ILE A 101 -3.52 -3.59 -2.11
CA ILE A 101 -2.75 -4.67 -1.45
C ILE A 101 -1.60 -5.12 -2.35
N ARG A 102 -1.80 -5.24 -3.68
CA ARG A 102 -0.70 -5.53 -4.61
C ARG A 102 0.37 -4.44 -4.60
N ASP A 103 -0.05 -3.18 -4.60
CA ASP A 103 0.87 -2.04 -4.49
C ASP A 103 1.62 -2.06 -3.14
N MET A 104 0.94 -2.49 -2.07
CA MET A 104 1.58 -2.71 -0.76
C MET A 104 2.65 -3.80 -0.84
N VAL A 105 2.41 -4.93 -1.50
CA VAL A 105 3.43 -5.98 -1.71
C VAL A 105 4.65 -5.41 -2.45
N HIS A 106 4.45 -4.60 -3.49
CA HIS A 106 5.55 -3.92 -4.17
C HIS A 106 6.30 -2.98 -3.23
N HIS A 107 5.59 -2.23 -2.39
CA HIS A 107 6.20 -1.36 -1.38
C HIS A 107 7.08 -2.16 -0.41
N LEU A 108 6.61 -3.32 0.09
CA LEU A 108 7.41 -4.21 0.94
C LEU A 108 8.68 -4.69 0.23
N ARG A 109 8.61 -5.01 -1.06
CA ARG A 109 9.79 -5.37 -1.87
C ARG A 109 10.79 -4.23 -1.99
N THR A 110 10.31 -2.99 -2.03
CA THR A 110 11.17 -1.81 -1.99
C THR A 110 11.87 -1.68 -0.64
N LEU A 111 11.17 -1.92 0.48
CA LEU A 111 11.76 -1.84 1.82
C LEU A 111 12.87 -2.85 2.02
N CYS A 112 12.69 -4.11 1.59
CA CYS A 112 13.73 -5.14 1.70
C CYS A 112 14.78 -5.08 0.60
N GLN A 113 14.55 -4.32 -0.47
CA GLN A 113 15.37 -4.35 -1.69
C GLN A 113 15.57 -5.79 -2.22
N CYS A 114 14.51 -6.60 -2.17
CA CYS A 114 14.53 -8.02 -2.46
C CYS A 114 13.30 -8.45 -3.25
N LYS A 115 13.40 -9.65 -3.84
CA LYS A 115 12.27 -10.38 -4.44
C LYS A 115 12.27 -11.82 -3.92
N TYR A 116 11.20 -12.57 -4.22
CA TYR A 116 11.16 -13.99 -3.87
C TYR A 116 12.35 -14.75 -4.49
N GLY A 117 13.04 -15.52 -3.68
CA GLY A 117 14.16 -16.37 -4.11
C GLY A 117 15.47 -15.61 -4.40
N SER A 118 15.59 -14.32 -4.01
CA SER A 118 16.85 -13.57 -4.17
C SER A 118 17.83 -13.78 -3.01
#